data_ef5627e90f3fb4758edb5de1d6dfa990
#
_entry.id   ef5627e90f3fb4758edb5de1d6dfa990
#
_cell.length_a   1.000
_cell.length_b   1.000
_cell.length_c   1.000
_cell.angle_alpha   90.00
_cell.angle_beta   90.00
_cell.angle_gamma   90.00
#
_symmetry.space_group_name_H-M   'P 1'
#
loop_
_entity.id
_entity.type
_entity.pdbx_description
1 polymer ?
#
loop_
_entity_poly.entity_id
_entity_poly.type
_entity_poly.pdbx_seq_one_letter_code
_entity_poly.pdbx_strand_id
1 'polypeptide(L)'
;MEPQQAARWLSLQEEELRFAVACKMQPQQAEQIFRCQQEQTTQGGYLHTGAFTLAKNRIFWLMALMVSGMITGSILAKYESAFAAVPMLVTFIPMLTDTGGNAGSQSSTMVIREMATGEVHFRDLFAVLWKEIRVGVLAGAVLSAVNFLRLLLTTPHSAEIALTVSLAMFLTVVMAKTIGSLLPLVAGLVKCDPAIMAAPLITTIVDAFALIMYFKIAQLVLGL
;
A
#
# COMPACT_ATOMS: atom_id res chain seq x y z
N MET A 1 14.63 36.87 18.69
CA MET A 1 14.05 35.53 18.88
C MET A 1 15.19 34.56 19.09
N GLU A 2 15.17 33.77 20.16
CA GLU A 2 16.21 32.76 20.38
C GLU A 2 16.18 31.69 19.31
N PRO A 3 17.32 31.12 18.89
CA PRO A 3 17.38 30.12 17.79
C PRO A 3 16.46 28.93 18.01
N GLN A 4 16.30 28.46 19.27
CA GLN A 4 15.42 27.37 19.63
C GLN A 4 13.93 27.69 19.45
N GLN A 5 13.51 28.89 19.77
CA GLN A 5 12.14 29.37 19.57
C GLN A 5 11.82 29.53 18.09
N ALA A 6 12.79 30.06 17.31
CA ALA A 6 12.66 30.21 15.88
C ALA A 6 12.58 28.84 15.17
N ALA A 7 13.39 27.86 15.58
CA ALA A 7 13.36 26.51 15.07
C ALA A 7 11.99 25.83 15.32
N ARG A 8 11.45 25.96 16.53
CA ARG A 8 10.12 25.43 16.88
C ARG A 8 8.99 26.14 16.14
N TRP A 9 9.08 27.45 15.94
CA TRP A 9 8.09 28.19 15.16
C TRP A 9 8.11 27.79 13.68
N LEU A 10 9.30 27.66 13.08
CA LEU A 10 9.47 27.24 11.69
C LEU A 10 8.99 25.80 11.47
N SER A 11 9.14 24.90 12.44
CA SER A 11 8.66 23.52 12.31
C SER A 11 7.13 23.39 12.22
N LEU A 12 6.39 24.43 12.65
CA LEU A 12 4.93 24.48 12.62
C LEU A 12 4.36 25.18 11.37
N GLN A 13 5.23 25.72 10.50
CA GLN A 13 4.82 26.46 9.31
C GLN A 13 4.83 25.58 8.06
N GLU A 14 4.06 25.96 7.05
CA GLU A 14 4.07 25.31 5.73
C GLU A 14 5.45 25.41 5.06
N GLU A 15 5.79 24.44 4.25
CA GLU A 15 7.13 24.26 3.67
C GLU A 15 7.56 25.45 2.80
N GLU A 16 6.63 26.05 2.06
CA GLU A 16 6.88 27.26 1.27
C GLU A 16 7.26 28.48 2.14
N LEU A 17 6.61 28.62 3.29
CA LEU A 17 6.89 29.69 4.23
C LEU A 17 8.25 29.49 4.91
N ARG A 18 8.62 28.25 5.19
CA ARG A 18 9.95 27.88 5.71
C ARG A 18 11.04 28.29 4.75
N PHE A 19 10.87 27.96 3.47
CA PHE A 19 11.83 28.30 2.43
C PHE A 19 11.95 29.81 2.22
N ALA A 20 10.83 30.52 2.14
CA ALA A 20 10.80 31.98 1.98
C ALA A 20 11.45 32.73 3.17
N VAL A 21 11.27 32.24 4.39
CA VAL A 21 11.90 32.81 5.59
C VAL A 21 13.40 32.50 5.59
N ALA A 22 13.80 31.26 5.26
CA ALA A 22 15.19 30.85 5.20
C ALA A 22 15.99 31.68 4.16
N CYS A 23 15.38 31.98 2.99
CA CYS A 23 16.01 32.83 1.95
C CYS A 23 16.20 34.27 2.35
N LYS A 24 15.45 34.79 3.34
CA LYS A 24 15.56 36.17 3.84
C LYS A 24 16.47 36.32 5.06
N MET A 25 16.92 35.20 5.64
CA MET A 25 17.80 35.19 6.81
C MET A 25 19.28 35.31 6.41
N GLN A 26 20.08 35.83 7.32
CA GLN A 26 21.54 35.76 7.15
C GLN A 26 21.99 34.30 7.21
N PRO A 27 22.97 33.90 6.37
CA PRO A 27 23.38 32.48 6.27
C PRO A 27 23.76 31.83 7.62
N GLN A 28 24.41 32.58 8.48
CA GLN A 28 24.79 32.11 9.82
C GLN A 28 23.60 31.87 10.76
N GLN A 29 22.55 32.66 10.65
CA GLN A 29 21.32 32.45 11.45
C GLN A 29 20.50 31.29 10.93
N ALA A 30 20.43 31.12 9.61
CA ALA A 30 19.78 29.97 8.99
C ALA A 30 20.47 28.67 9.43
N GLU A 31 21.81 28.62 9.40
CA GLU A 31 22.58 27.45 9.81
C GLU A 31 22.36 27.10 11.30
N GLN A 32 22.32 28.07 12.18
CA GLN A 32 22.03 27.83 13.60
C GLN A 32 20.63 27.26 13.83
N ILE A 33 19.62 27.77 13.12
CA ILE A 33 18.25 27.28 13.22
C ILE A 33 18.12 25.87 12.67
N PHE A 34 18.77 25.57 11.54
CA PHE A 34 18.78 24.20 10.97
C PHE A 34 19.52 23.22 11.89
N ARG A 35 20.63 23.63 12.52
CA ARG A 35 21.30 22.79 13.54
C ARG A 35 20.39 22.54 14.75
N CYS A 36 19.70 23.56 15.28
CA CYS A 36 18.74 23.39 16.36
C CYS A 36 17.55 22.49 15.98
N GLN A 37 17.08 22.55 14.73
CA GLN A 37 16.06 21.62 14.24
C GLN A 37 16.58 20.18 14.13
N GLN A 38 17.79 19.99 13.63
CA GLN A 38 18.44 18.66 13.61
C GLN A 38 18.65 18.12 15.03
N GLU A 39 19.09 18.91 15.98
CA GLU A 39 19.28 18.50 17.36
C GLU A 39 17.95 18.13 18.05
N GLN A 40 16.86 18.88 17.79
CA GLN A 40 15.52 18.54 18.29
C GLN A 40 14.98 17.24 17.68
N THR A 41 15.28 16.98 16.40
CA THR A 41 14.93 15.73 15.73
C THR A 41 15.79 14.56 16.25
N THR A 42 17.02 14.85 16.68
CA THR A 42 17.97 13.83 17.16
C THR A 42 17.76 13.49 18.65
N GLN A 43 17.25 14.43 19.46
CA GLN A 43 16.96 14.18 20.90
C GLN A 43 15.79 13.20 21.11
N GLY A 44 14.96 12.91 20.09
CA GLY A 44 13.93 11.87 20.07
C GLY A 44 14.23 10.71 19.12
N GLY A 45 15.51 10.54 18.69
CA GLY A 45 15.89 9.55 17.69
C GLY A 45 15.53 8.09 18.10
N TYR A 46 15.27 7.27 17.11
CA TYR A 46 14.88 5.85 17.27
C TYR A 46 15.76 5.07 18.28
N LEU A 47 17.07 5.33 18.28
CA LEU A 47 18.03 4.65 19.18
C LEU A 47 17.91 5.07 20.65
N HIS A 48 17.37 6.25 20.94
CA HIS A 48 17.20 6.77 22.31
C HIS A 48 15.79 6.53 22.86
N THR A 49 14.84 6.10 22.01
CA THR A 49 13.48 5.80 22.43
C THR A 49 13.42 4.41 23.03
N GLY A 50 12.95 4.27 24.26
CA GLY A 50 12.80 2.99 24.93
C GLY A 50 11.90 2.01 24.14
N ALA A 51 12.28 0.74 24.11
CA ALA A 51 11.57 -0.32 23.37
C ALA A 51 10.07 -0.40 23.76
N PHE A 52 9.75 -0.18 25.04
CA PHE A 52 8.37 -0.19 25.52
C PHE A 52 7.51 0.92 24.90
N THR A 53 8.07 2.11 24.76
CA THR A 53 7.37 3.26 24.13
C THR A 53 7.14 2.99 22.63
N LEU A 54 8.16 2.45 21.95
CA LEU A 54 8.04 2.05 20.55
C LEU A 54 6.99 0.95 20.35
N ALA A 55 6.98 -0.05 21.24
CA ALA A 55 6.00 -1.13 21.20
C ALA A 55 4.58 -0.58 21.42
N LYS A 56 4.36 0.24 22.46
CA LYS A 56 3.06 0.84 22.74
C LYS A 56 2.48 1.62 21.56
N ASN A 57 3.30 2.41 20.88
CA ASN A 57 2.88 3.21 19.72
C ASN A 57 2.50 2.34 18.50
N ARG A 58 3.06 1.12 18.40
CA ARG A 58 2.81 0.20 17.29
C ARG A 58 1.71 -0.82 17.59
N ILE A 59 1.52 -1.22 18.86
CA ILE A 59 0.56 -2.25 19.26
C ILE A 59 -0.86 -1.91 18.80
N PHE A 60 -1.30 -0.66 18.97
CA PHE A 60 -2.64 -0.25 18.53
C PHE A 60 -2.86 -0.54 17.04
N TRP A 61 -1.88 -0.17 16.21
CA TRP A 61 -1.93 -0.41 14.77
C TRP A 61 -1.87 -1.90 14.41
N LEU A 62 -0.99 -2.64 15.08
CA LEU A 62 -0.88 -4.09 14.89
C LEU A 62 -2.15 -4.84 15.29
N MET A 63 -2.84 -4.39 16.35
CA MET A 63 -4.15 -4.94 16.73
C MET A 63 -5.22 -4.66 15.66
N ALA A 64 -5.25 -3.46 15.09
CA ALA A 64 -6.16 -3.14 14.00
C ALA A 64 -5.92 -4.05 12.78
N LEU A 65 -4.66 -4.28 12.43
CA LEU A 65 -4.28 -5.21 11.35
C LEU A 65 -4.62 -6.66 11.68
N MET A 66 -4.47 -7.08 12.93
CA MET A 66 -4.88 -8.41 13.38
C MET A 66 -6.39 -8.62 13.19
N VAL A 67 -7.22 -7.66 13.61
CA VAL A 67 -8.68 -7.71 13.40
C VAL A 67 -8.99 -7.78 11.90
N SER A 68 -8.29 -6.99 11.10
CA SER A 68 -8.42 -7.02 9.64
C SER A 68 -8.06 -8.38 9.03
N GLY A 69 -6.98 -9.02 9.54
CA GLY A 69 -6.59 -10.38 9.17
C GLY A 69 -7.66 -11.44 9.53
N MET A 70 -8.40 -11.24 10.63
CA MET A 70 -9.52 -12.11 10.98
C MET A 70 -10.65 -12.06 9.95
N ILE A 71 -10.90 -10.90 9.33
CA ILE A 71 -11.87 -10.77 8.23
C ILE A 71 -11.42 -11.61 7.03
N THR A 72 -10.16 -11.52 6.66
CA THR A 72 -9.56 -12.33 5.58
C THR A 72 -9.68 -13.83 5.88
N GLY A 73 -9.39 -14.25 7.11
CA GLY A 73 -9.59 -15.62 7.59
C GLY A 73 -11.04 -16.09 7.50
N SER A 74 -12.01 -15.24 7.84
CA SER A 74 -13.44 -15.56 7.72
C SER A 74 -13.88 -15.73 6.25
N ILE A 75 -13.30 -14.95 5.33
CA ILE A 75 -13.52 -15.12 3.89
C ILE A 75 -13.00 -16.48 3.46
N LEU A 76 -11.80 -16.84 3.89
CA LEU A 76 -11.19 -18.13 3.56
C LEU A 76 -12.04 -19.31 4.06
N ALA A 77 -12.51 -19.25 5.31
CA ALA A 77 -13.37 -20.26 5.90
C ALA A 77 -14.69 -20.45 5.12
N LYS A 78 -15.25 -19.38 4.57
CA LYS A 78 -16.48 -19.46 3.76
C LYS A 78 -16.29 -20.30 2.47
N TYR A 79 -15.08 -20.40 1.96
CA TYR A 79 -14.77 -21.16 0.74
C TYR A 79 -14.10 -22.52 1.02
N GLU A 80 -14.18 -23.02 2.27
CA GLU A 80 -13.57 -24.29 2.68
C GLU A 80 -14.03 -25.49 1.80
N SER A 81 -15.31 -25.52 1.41
CA SER A 81 -15.85 -26.54 0.53
C SER A 81 -15.19 -26.57 -0.86
N ALA A 82 -14.84 -25.39 -1.40
CA ALA A 82 -14.13 -25.30 -2.67
C ALA A 82 -12.69 -25.83 -2.55
N PHE A 83 -12.03 -25.64 -1.41
CA PHE A 83 -10.71 -26.21 -1.13
C PHE A 83 -10.75 -27.74 -1.00
N ALA A 84 -11.80 -28.27 -0.36
CA ALA A 84 -11.98 -29.71 -0.24
C ALA A 84 -12.18 -30.37 -1.62
N ALA A 85 -12.87 -29.68 -2.53
CA ALA A 85 -13.09 -30.17 -3.89
C ALA A 85 -11.81 -30.11 -4.76
N VAL A 86 -11.03 -29.02 -4.66
CA VAL A 86 -9.79 -28.82 -5.42
C VAL A 86 -8.69 -28.26 -4.50
N PRO A 87 -8.01 -29.13 -3.73
CA PRO A 87 -6.99 -28.70 -2.74
C PRO A 87 -5.84 -27.87 -3.32
N MET A 88 -5.55 -28.08 -4.60
CA MET A 88 -4.50 -27.36 -5.31
C MET A 88 -4.74 -25.84 -5.36
N LEU A 89 -5.99 -25.38 -5.25
CA LEU A 89 -6.32 -23.95 -5.25
C LEU A 89 -5.65 -23.21 -4.07
N VAL A 90 -5.50 -23.88 -2.92
CA VAL A 90 -4.89 -23.28 -1.71
C VAL A 90 -3.44 -22.86 -1.96
N THR A 91 -2.70 -23.61 -2.77
CA THR A 91 -1.28 -23.39 -3.03
C THR A 91 -0.99 -22.08 -3.77
N PHE A 92 -1.98 -21.52 -4.47
CA PHE A 92 -1.85 -20.29 -5.23
C PHE A 92 -2.27 -19.05 -4.46
N ILE A 93 -2.90 -19.19 -3.28
CA ILE A 93 -3.34 -18.04 -2.46
C ILE A 93 -2.17 -17.11 -2.10
N PRO A 94 -1.05 -17.60 -1.55
CA PRO A 94 0.07 -16.73 -1.20
C PRO A 94 0.61 -15.94 -2.40
N MET A 95 0.67 -16.57 -3.56
CA MET A 95 1.14 -15.91 -4.79
C MET A 95 0.21 -14.77 -5.21
N LEU A 96 -1.10 -14.97 -5.14
CA LEU A 96 -2.09 -13.96 -5.51
C LEU A 96 -2.10 -12.78 -4.54
N THR A 97 -2.10 -13.05 -3.23
CA THR A 97 -2.11 -12.02 -2.18
C THR A 97 -0.81 -11.22 -2.19
N ASP A 98 0.34 -11.88 -2.27
CA ASP A 98 1.65 -11.20 -2.33
C ASP A 98 1.78 -10.32 -3.59
N THR A 99 1.43 -10.87 -4.76
CA THR A 99 1.45 -10.10 -6.02
C THR A 99 0.51 -8.89 -5.95
N GLY A 100 -0.70 -9.06 -5.40
CA GLY A 100 -1.65 -7.98 -5.20
C GLY A 100 -1.14 -6.92 -4.24
N GLY A 101 -0.66 -7.33 -3.06
CA GLY A 101 -0.10 -6.43 -2.05
C GLY A 101 1.06 -5.61 -2.59
N ASN A 102 1.98 -6.25 -3.32
CA ASN A 102 3.12 -5.60 -3.95
C ASN A 102 2.68 -4.61 -5.04
N ALA A 103 1.73 -5.00 -5.91
CA ALA A 103 1.20 -4.13 -6.95
C ALA A 103 0.50 -2.89 -6.37
N GLY A 104 -0.30 -3.06 -5.31
CA GLY A 104 -0.97 -1.96 -4.62
C GLY A 104 0.00 -1.03 -3.92
N SER A 105 0.99 -1.58 -3.22
CA SER A 105 2.03 -0.81 -2.52
C SER A 105 2.89 0.02 -3.48
N GLN A 106 3.20 -0.51 -4.67
CA GLN A 106 3.91 0.25 -5.70
C GLN A 106 3.11 1.48 -6.14
N SER A 107 1.81 1.31 -6.45
CA SER A 107 0.96 2.43 -6.87
C SER A 107 0.79 3.46 -5.76
N SER A 108 0.61 3.00 -4.51
CA SER A 108 0.51 3.88 -3.35
C SER A 108 1.77 4.72 -3.15
N THR A 109 2.94 4.08 -3.18
CA THR A 109 4.22 4.79 -3.00
C THR A 109 4.43 5.85 -4.08
N MET A 110 4.08 5.55 -5.33
CA MET A 110 4.15 6.52 -6.42
C MET A 110 3.21 7.71 -6.18
N VAL A 111 1.94 7.45 -5.85
CA VAL A 111 0.96 8.50 -5.60
C VAL A 111 1.34 9.36 -4.39
N ILE A 112 1.79 8.76 -3.29
CA ILE A 112 2.26 9.49 -2.10
C ILE A 112 3.41 10.43 -2.46
N ARG A 113 4.36 9.94 -3.25
CA ARG A 113 5.49 10.76 -3.71
C ARG A 113 5.02 11.94 -4.55
N GLU A 114 4.15 11.74 -5.53
CA GLU A 114 3.64 12.81 -6.39
C GLU A 114 2.75 13.80 -5.61
N MET A 115 2.05 13.33 -4.57
CA MET A 115 1.34 14.21 -3.63
C MET A 115 2.31 15.07 -2.80
N ALA A 116 3.43 14.50 -2.35
CA ALA A 116 4.45 15.21 -1.57
C ALA A 116 5.19 16.27 -2.40
N THR A 117 5.35 16.07 -3.72
CA THR A 117 5.93 17.07 -4.63
C THR A 117 4.92 18.12 -5.11
N GLY A 118 3.63 17.96 -4.77
CA GLY A 118 2.55 18.85 -5.20
C GLY A 118 2.11 18.68 -6.66
N GLU A 119 2.57 17.61 -7.34
CA GLU A 119 2.15 17.32 -8.72
C GLU A 119 0.77 16.67 -8.79
N VAL A 120 0.35 15.96 -7.75
CA VAL A 120 -0.95 15.27 -7.67
C VAL A 120 -1.74 15.78 -6.47
N HIS A 121 -2.98 16.18 -6.74
CA HIS A 121 -3.95 16.63 -5.73
C HIS A 121 -5.19 15.74 -5.78
N PHE A 122 -6.03 15.82 -4.76
CA PHE A 122 -7.28 15.06 -4.71
C PHE A 122 -8.22 15.32 -5.92
N ARG A 123 -8.22 16.53 -6.45
CA ARG A 123 -8.99 16.87 -7.66
C ARG A 123 -8.58 16.06 -8.89
N ASP A 124 -7.38 15.51 -8.90
CA ASP A 124 -6.84 14.71 -9.99
C ASP A 124 -7.18 13.22 -9.88
N LEU A 125 -8.01 12.85 -8.88
CA LEU A 125 -8.41 11.47 -8.54
C LEU A 125 -8.75 10.63 -9.78
N PHE A 126 -9.65 11.12 -10.64
CA PHE A 126 -10.10 10.36 -11.81
C PHE A 126 -8.97 10.17 -12.84
N ALA A 127 -8.10 11.16 -13.01
CA ALA A 127 -6.97 11.07 -13.91
C ALA A 127 -5.94 10.04 -13.41
N VAL A 128 -5.66 10.05 -12.10
CA VAL A 128 -4.77 9.08 -11.45
C VAL A 128 -5.34 7.67 -11.55
N LEU A 129 -6.62 7.47 -11.19
CA LEU A 129 -7.27 6.17 -11.28
C LEU A 129 -7.26 5.62 -12.71
N TRP A 130 -7.59 6.44 -13.69
CA TRP A 130 -7.57 6.04 -15.09
C TRP A 130 -6.17 5.65 -15.57
N LYS A 131 -5.14 6.36 -15.11
CA LYS A 131 -3.75 6.04 -15.40
C LYS A 131 -3.35 4.71 -14.77
N GLU A 132 -3.67 4.51 -13.49
CA GLU A 132 -3.31 3.29 -12.74
C GLU A 132 -4.07 2.06 -13.23
N ILE A 133 -5.34 2.18 -13.64
CA ILE A 133 -6.07 1.08 -14.28
C ILE A 133 -5.35 0.63 -15.57
N ARG A 134 -4.93 1.56 -16.43
CA ARG A 134 -4.18 1.19 -17.65
C ARG A 134 -2.84 0.53 -17.34
N VAL A 135 -2.11 1.04 -16.37
CA VAL A 135 -0.86 0.42 -15.92
C VAL A 135 -1.14 -0.97 -15.33
N GLY A 136 -2.22 -1.11 -14.55
CA GLY A 136 -2.69 -2.37 -14.00
C GLY A 136 -3.03 -3.40 -15.07
N VAL A 137 -3.75 -2.98 -16.11
CA VAL A 137 -4.10 -3.85 -17.26
C VAL A 137 -2.83 -4.34 -17.98
N LEU A 138 -1.89 -3.45 -18.25
CA LEU A 138 -0.63 -3.81 -18.92
C LEU A 138 0.21 -4.75 -18.06
N ALA A 139 0.46 -4.39 -16.81
CA ALA A 139 1.25 -5.22 -15.89
C ALA A 139 0.55 -6.54 -15.58
N GLY A 140 -0.75 -6.51 -15.32
CA GLY A 140 -1.56 -7.70 -15.07
C GLY A 140 -1.60 -8.65 -16.24
N ALA A 141 -1.70 -8.15 -17.47
CA ALA A 141 -1.66 -8.97 -18.68
C ALA A 141 -0.32 -9.71 -18.83
N VAL A 142 0.80 -9.01 -18.62
CA VAL A 142 2.13 -9.62 -18.69
C VAL A 142 2.30 -10.68 -17.60
N LEU A 143 1.99 -10.33 -16.34
CA LEU A 143 2.16 -11.25 -15.21
C LEU A 143 1.26 -12.48 -15.34
N SER A 144 0.00 -12.29 -15.74
CA SER A 144 -0.93 -13.42 -15.92
C SER A 144 -0.54 -14.30 -17.08
N ALA A 145 -0.04 -13.75 -18.20
CA ALA A 145 0.43 -14.54 -19.34
C ALA A 145 1.66 -15.38 -18.97
N VAL A 146 2.63 -14.80 -18.27
CA VAL A 146 3.81 -15.52 -17.78
C VAL A 146 3.41 -16.61 -16.79
N ASN A 147 2.50 -16.32 -15.87
CA ASN A 147 2.02 -17.29 -14.90
C ASN A 147 1.23 -18.43 -15.57
N PHE A 148 0.38 -18.10 -16.54
CA PHE A 148 -0.37 -19.10 -17.32
C PHE A 148 0.58 -20.07 -18.04
N LEU A 149 1.58 -19.55 -18.75
CA LEU A 149 2.58 -20.36 -19.41
C LEU A 149 3.36 -21.23 -18.42
N ARG A 150 3.79 -20.66 -17.30
CA ARG A 150 4.44 -21.40 -16.21
C ARG A 150 3.58 -22.57 -15.73
N LEU A 151 2.30 -22.32 -15.45
CA LEU A 151 1.38 -23.34 -14.94
C LEU A 151 1.12 -24.46 -15.97
N LEU A 152 0.99 -24.13 -17.25
CA LEU A 152 0.87 -25.14 -18.30
C LEU A 152 2.08 -26.07 -18.38
N LEU A 153 3.28 -25.54 -18.08
CA LEU A 153 4.53 -26.32 -18.11
C LEU A 153 4.73 -27.16 -16.82
N THR A 154 4.26 -26.64 -15.68
CA THR A 154 4.50 -27.29 -14.37
C THR A 154 3.35 -28.17 -13.88
N THR A 155 2.13 -27.95 -14.38
CA THR A 155 0.91 -28.66 -13.99
C THR A 155 0.15 -29.18 -15.20
N PRO A 156 0.63 -30.27 -15.85
CA PRO A 156 0.17 -30.71 -17.18
C PRO A 156 -1.28 -31.20 -17.25
N HIS A 157 -2.02 -31.28 -16.14
CA HIS A 157 -3.35 -31.89 -16.11
C HIS A 157 -4.52 -30.95 -15.85
N SER A 158 -4.32 -29.62 -15.84
CA SER A 158 -5.42 -28.70 -15.55
C SER A 158 -5.24 -27.31 -16.17
N ALA A 159 -5.48 -27.21 -17.48
CA ALA A 159 -5.56 -25.91 -18.17
C ALA A 159 -6.61 -25.00 -17.52
N GLU A 160 -7.67 -25.55 -16.95
CA GLU A 160 -8.72 -24.84 -16.22
C GLU A 160 -8.19 -24.17 -14.94
N ILE A 161 -7.34 -24.86 -14.16
CA ILE A 161 -6.68 -24.29 -13.00
C ILE A 161 -5.70 -23.19 -13.43
N ALA A 162 -4.91 -23.43 -14.47
CA ALA A 162 -3.99 -22.43 -15.00
C ALA A 162 -4.74 -21.16 -15.45
N LEU A 163 -5.88 -21.32 -16.12
CA LEU A 163 -6.74 -20.21 -16.52
C LEU A 163 -7.33 -19.48 -15.31
N THR A 164 -7.88 -20.22 -14.35
CA THR A 164 -8.47 -19.68 -13.12
C THR A 164 -7.48 -18.82 -12.36
N VAL A 165 -6.28 -19.35 -12.11
CA VAL A 165 -5.24 -18.65 -11.33
C VAL A 165 -4.71 -17.44 -12.09
N SER A 166 -4.51 -17.53 -13.40
CA SER A 166 -3.98 -16.44 -14.21
C SER A 166 -5.00 -15.32 -14.40
N LEU A 167 -6.28 -15.65 -14.58
CA LEU A 167 -7.36 -14.67 -14.66
C LEU A 167 -7.54 -13.96 -13.29
N ALA A 168 -7.48 -14.70 -12.19
CA ALA A 168 -7.51 -14.14 -10.86
C ALA A 168 -6.32 -13.19 -10.62
N MET A 169 -5.12 -13.58 -11.04
CA MET A 169 -3.92 -12.73 -10.94
C MET A 169 -4.08 -11.43 -11.73
N PHE A 170 -4.58 -11.50 -12.97
CA PHE A 170 -4.85 -10.33 -13.80
C PHE A 170 -5.76 -9.32 -13.09
N LEU A 171 -6.92 -9.80 -12.65
CA LEU A 171 -7.90 -8.93 -11.97
C LEU A 171 -7.40 -8.42 -10.63
N THR A 172 -6.67 -9.24 -9.86
CA THR A 172 -6.04 -8.83 -8.61
C THR A 172 -5.06 -7.68 -8.82
N VAL A 173 -4.19 -7.76 -9.83
CA VAL A 173 -3.21 -6.69 -10.12
C VAL A 173 -3.90 -5.39 -10.54
N VAL A 174 -4.90 -5.46 -11.41
CA VAL A 174 -5.66 -4.26 -11.84
C VAL A 174 -6.34 -3.60 -10.65
N MET A 175 -7.01 -4.38 -9.82
CA MET A 175 -7.73 -3.89 -8.65
C MET A 175 -6.77 -3.37 -7.58
N ALA A 176 -5.67 -4.08 -7.33
CA ALA A 176 -4.66 -3.68 -6.35
C ALA A 176 -4.04 -2.32 -6.68
N LYS A 177 -3.71 -2.06 -7.95
CA LYS A 177 -3.20 -0.76 -8.39
C LYS A 177 -4.24 0.34 -8.24
N THR A 178 -5.49 0.05 -8.55
CA THR A 178 -6.61 1.00 -8.37
C THR A 178 -6.82 1.36 -6.90
N ILE A 179 -6.86 0.36 -6.00
CA ILE A 179 -7.02 0.58 -4.56
C ILE A 179 -5.79 1.27 -3.98
N GLY A 180 -4.59 0.83 -4.39
CA GLY A 180 -3.33 1.39 -3.94
C GLY A 180 -3.16 2.88 -4.28
N SER A 181 -3.67 3.31 -5.43
CA SER A 181 -3.65 4.73 -5.82
C SER A 181 -4.77 5.55 -5.15
N LEU A 182 -5.93 4.92 -4.88
CA LEU A 182 -7.07 5.59 -4.26
C LEU A 182 -6.82 5.93 -2.79
N LEU A 183 -6.26 4.99 -2.02
CA LEU A 183 -6.13 5.12 -0.56
C LEU A 183 -5.31 6.34 -0.11
N PRO A 184 -4.14 6.66 -0.69
CA PRO A 184 -3.39 7.86 -0.32
C PRO A 184 -4.15 9.16 -0.58
N LEU A 185 -4.86 9.22 -1.71
CA LEU A 185 -5.67 10.40 -2.08
C LEU A 185 -6.81 10.62 -1.08
N VAL A 186 -7.48 9.54 -0.66
CA VAL A 186 -8.53 9.59 0.37
C VAL A 186 -7.95 9.94 1.75
N ALA A 187 -6.80 9.37 2.11
CA ALA A 187 -6.11 9.67 3.37
C ALA A 187 -5.75 11.16 3.48
N GLY A 188 -5.32 11.77 2.37
CA GLY A 188 -5.06 13.20 2.30
C GLY A 188 -6.29 14.07 2.60
N LEU A 189 -7.50 13.64 2.20
CA LEU A 189 -8.75 14.33 2.54
C LEU A 189 -9.06 14.31 4.04
N VAL A 190 -8.79 13.19 4.70
CA VAL A 190 -9.07 12.99 6.13
C VAL A 190 -7.95 13.59 7.00
N LYS A 191 -6.94 14.24 6.38
CA LYS A 191 -5.75 14.78 7.05
C LYS A 191 -4.99 13.74 7.88
N CYS A 192 -5.06 12.48 7.49
CA CYS A 192 -4.25 11.40 8.01
C CYS A 192 -2.97 11.29 7.19
N ASP A 193 -1.86 10.91 7.84
CA ASP A 193 -0.61 10.65 7.13
C ASP A 193 -0.77 9.46 6.17
N PRO A 194 -0.72 9.69 4.84
CA PRO A 194 -0.90 8.63 3.86
C PRO A 194 0.17 7.52 3.97
N ALA A 195 1.38 7.87 4.40
CA ALA A 195 2.50 6.94 4.48
C ALA A 195 2.33 5.92 5.61
N ILE A 196 1.72 6.32 6.72
CA ILE A 196 1.51 5.43 7.88
C ILE A 196 0.35 4.46 7.62
N MET A 197 -0.69 4.92 6.94
CA MET A 197 -1.92 4.14 6.73
C MET A 197 -1.85 3.25 5.48
N ALA A 198 -1.15 3.69 4.43
CA ALA A 198 -1.31 3.12 3.11
C ALA A 198 -0.88 1.65 3.03
N ALA A 199 0.36 1.31 3.39
CA ALA A 199 0.89 -0.02 3.12
C ALA A 199 0.10 -1.16 3.81
N PRO A 200 -0.17 -1.13 5.13
CA PRO A 200 -0.86 -2.23 5.78
C PRO A 200 -2.36 -2.33 5.44
N LEU A 201 -3.04 -1.19 5.23
CA LEU A 201 -4.44 -1.21 4.80
C LEU A 201 -4.58 -1.71 3.37
N ILE A 202 -3.65 -1.33 2.49
CA ILE A 202 -3.65 -1.79 1.10
C ILE A 202 -3.55 -3.30 1.07
N THR A 203 -2.57 -3.90 1.74
CA THR A 203 -2.38 -5.36 1.73
C THR A 203 -3.64 -6.06 2.22
N THR A 204 -4.22 -5.65 3.36
CA THR A 204 -5.40 -6.31 3.90
C THR A 204 -6.62 -6.19 3.00
N ILE A 205 -6.89 -5.00 2.44
CA ILE A 205 -8.03 -4.79 1.54
C ILE A 205 -7.81 -5.59 0.26
N VAL A 206 -6.61 -5.53 -0.30
CA VAL A 206 -6.27 -6.26 -1.54
C VAL A 206 -6.34 -7.76 -1.33
N ASP A 207 -5.87 -8.30 -0.19
CA ASP A 207 -5.94 -9.72 0.14
C ASP A 207 -7.39 -10.21 0.20
N ALA A 208 -8.26 -9.48 0.90
CA ALA A 208 -9.67 -9.83 1.00
C ALA A 208 -10.35 -9.87 -0.38
N PHE A 209 -10.12 -8.85 -1.20
CA PHE A 209 -10.66 -8.80 -2.56
C PHE A 209 -10.06 -9.84 -3.49
N ALA A 210 -8.75 -10.07 -3.43
CA ALA A 210 -8.06 -11.08 -4.21
C ALA A 210 -8.65 -12.48 -3.95
N LEU A 211 -8.88 -12.83 -2.68
CA LEU A 211 -9.50 -14.09 -2.31
C LEU A 211 -10.93 -14.21 -2.84
N ILE A 212 -11.77 -13.19 -2.65
CA ILE A 212 -13.15 -13.20 -3.15
C ILE A 212 -13.18 -13.36 -4.66
N MET A 213 -12.36 -12.60 -5.38
CA MET A 213 -12.25 -12.68 -6.83
C MET A 213 -11.76 -14.07 -7.29
N TYR A 214 -10.71 -14.56 -6.64
CA TYR A 214 -10.15 -15.87 -6.95
C TYR A 214 -11.18 -16.99 -6.83
N PHE A 215 -11.91 -17.03 -5.72
CA PHE A 215 -12.93 -18.07 -5.51
C PHE A 215 -14.12 -17.93 -6.43
N LYS A 216 -14.57 -16.72 -6.71
CA LYS A 216 -15.64 -16.52 -7.70
C LYS A 216 -15.24 -16.98 -9.09
N ILE A 217 -13.99 -16.72 -9.49
CA ILE A 217 -13.48 -17.21 -10.77
C ILE A 217 -13.35 -18.73 -10.75
N ALA A 218 -12.85 -19.31 -9.65
CA ALA A 218 -12.76 -20.75 -9.49
C ALA A 218 -14.13 -21.42 -9.60
N GLN A 219 -15.15 -20.88 -8.92
CA GLN A 219 -16.53 -21.39 -9.03
C GLN A 219 -17.06 -21.31 -10.47
N LEU A 220 -16.78 -20.20 -11.17
CA LEU A 220 -17.26 -20.00 -12.53
C LEU A 220 -16.56 -20.94 -13.55
N VAL A 221 -15.25 -21.13 -13.42
CA VAL A 221 -14.43 -21.88 -14.39
C VAL A 221 -14.44 -23.37 -14.10
N LEU A 222 -14.41 -23.75 -12.81
CA LEU A 222 -14.31 -25.17 -12.39
C LEU A 222 -15.68 -25.76 -12.02
N GLY A 223 -16.76 -24.98 -11.99
CA GLY A 223 -18.10 -25.44 -11.65
C GLY A 223 -18.29 -25.86 -10.21
N LEU A 224 -17.58 -25.23 -9.24
CA LEU A 224 -17.54 -25.55 -7.82
C LEU A 224 -18.71 -24.93 -7.06
#